data_dfba75b7ee5241648b339eb754caf896
#
_entry.id   dfba75b7ee5241648b339eb754caf896
#
_cell.length_a   1.000
_cell.length_b   1.000
_cell.length_c   1.000
_cell.angle_alpha   90.00
_cell.angle_beta   90.00
_cell.angle_gamma   90.00
#
_symmetry.space_group_name_H-M   'P 1'
#
loop_
_entity.id
_entity.type
_entity.pdbx_description
1 polymer ?
#
loop_
_entity_poly.entity_id
_entity_poly.type
_entity_poly.pdbx_seq_one_letter_code
_entity_poly.pdbx_strand_id
1 'polypeptide(L)'
;MSHWAEIDNNNKVIRVLVGDNNDPNGDEGYKWLIDNLGGTWIKTSYNGNIRYNFAGIGYTYDSVRDAFIAAEPDNAIGFDENTCRWIVPEIEL
;
A
#
# COMPACT_ATOMS: atom_id res chain seq x y z
N MET A 1 -11.73 7.10 -6.30
CA MET A 1 -10.56 7.98 -6.34
C MET A 1 -9.29 7.15 -6.29
N SER A 2 -8.26 7.61 -6.99
CA SER A 2 -6.98 6.92 -6.99
C SER A 2 -6.19 7.26 -5.74
N HIS A 3 -5.53 6.26 -5.18
CA HIS A 3 -4.64 6.44 -4.05
C HIS A 3 -3.25 5.94 -4.45
N TRP A 4 -2.22 6.68 -4.03
CA TRP A 4 -0.84 6.36 -4.34
C TRP A 4 -0.02 6.30 -3.07
N ALA A 5 0.71 5.21 -2.89
CA ALA A 5 1.61 5.03 -1.75
C ALA A 5 3.04 5.34 -2.18
N GLU A 6 3.70 6.23 -1.45
CA GLU A 6 5.12 6.45 -1.62
C GLU A 6 5.90 5.47 -0.75
N ILE A 7 6.87 4.78 -1.36
CA ILE A 7 7.74 3.85 -0.64
C ILE A 7 9.18 4.36 -0.63
N ASP A 8 9.90 4.03 0.44
CA ASP A 8 11.31 4.36 0.57
C ASP A 8 12.20 3.26 -0.06
N ASN A 9 13.51 3.37 0.12
CA ASN A 9 14.47 2.40 -0.42
C ASN A 9 14.34 1.00 0.19
N ASN A 10 13.63 0.88 1.30
CA ASN A 10 13.36 -0.40 1.96
C ASN A 10 11.95 -0.92 1.65
N ASN A 11 11.27 -0.31 0.67
CA ASN A 11 9.90 -0.63 0.28
C ASN A 11 8.87 -0.38 1.37
N LYS A 12 9.20 0.49 2.32
CA LYS A 12 8.25 0.89 3.37
C LYS A 12 7.42 2.07 2.92
N VAL A 13 6.12 2.00 3.18
CA VAL A 13 5.18 3.08 2.87
C VAL A 13 5.43 4.24 3.83
N ILE A 14 5.77 5.40 3.27
CA ILE A 14 6.05 6.61 4.06
C ILE A 14 4.93 7.63 3.99
N ARG A 15 4.09 7.56 2.97
CA ARG A 15 2.84 8.35 2.89
C ARG A 15 1.93 7.81 1.81
N VAL A 16 0.64 8.17 1.92
CA VAL A 16 -0.37 7.80 0.92
C VAL A 16 -1.11 9.07 0.55
N LEU A 17 -1.22 9.34 -0.75
CA LEU A 17 -1.91 10.53 -1.27
C LEU A 17 -3.01 10.13 -2.24
N VAL A 18 -4.00 11.00 -2.35
CA VAL A 18 -5.09 10.84 -3.32
C VAL A 18 -4.65 11.46 -4.64
N GLY A 19 -4.74 10.70 -5.73
CA GLY A 19 -4.45 11.18 -7.07
C GLY A 19 -5.67 11.83 -7.71
N ASP A 20 -5.43 12.56 -8.80
CA ASP A 20 -6.48 13.24 -9.56
C ASP A 20 -6.99 12.30 -10.66
N ASN A 21 -8.21 11.78 -10.49
CA ASN A 21 -8.84 10.91 -11.48
C ASN A 21 -9.16 11.63 -12.80
N ASN A 22 -9.24 12.96 -12.77
CA ASN A 22 -9.52 13.78 -13.94
C ASN A 22 -8.26 14.39 -14.55
N ASP A 23 -7.11 13.82 -14.21
CA ASP A 23 -5.83 14.28 -14.73
C ASP A 23 -5.84 14.30 -16.26
N PRO A 24 -5.48 15.45 -16.87
CA PRO A 24 -5.40 15.53 -18.32
C PRO A 24 -4.43 14.53 -18.97
N ASN A 25 -3.44 14.07 -18.22
CA ASN A 25 -2.47 13.08 -18.71
C ASN A 25 -3.04 11.64 -18.68
N GLY A 26 -4.18 11.42 -18.03
CA GLY A 26 -4.85 10.13 -17.99
C GLY A 26 -4.17 9.07 -17.12
N ASP A 27 -3.28 9.47 -16.22
CA ASP A 27 -2.53 8.54 -15.37
C ASP A 27 -2.90 8.67 -13.87
N GLU A 28 -4.06 9.24 -13.60
CA GLU A 28 -4.62 9.34 -12.24
C GLU A 28 -3.73 10.13 -11.28
N GLY A 29 -2.93 11.07 -11.81
CA GLY A 29 -2.07 11.95 -11.03
C GLY A 29 -0.65 11.44 -10.83
N TYR A 30 -0.29 10.31 -11.43
CA TYR A 30 1.05 9.73 -11.24
C TYR A 30 2.17 10.68 -11.66
N LYS A 31 2.06 11.26 -12.87
CA LYS A 31 3.07 12.19 -13.37
C LYS A 31 3.20 13.43 -12.48
N TRP A 32 2.07 13.94 -11.99
CA TRP A 32 2.09 15.07 -11.08
C TRP A 32 2.89 14.78 -9.81
N LEU A 33 2.69 13.57 -9.24
CA LEU A 33 3.42 13.15 -8.04
C LEU A 33 4.93 13.09 -8.29
N ILE A 34 5.34 12.48 -9.40
CA ILE A 34 6.76 12.38 -9.75
C ILE A 34 7.36 13.75 -9.98
N ASP A 35 6.67 14.61 -10.75
CA ASP A 35 7.20 15.92 -11.13
C ASP A 35 7.30 16.90 -9.96
N ASN A 36 6.38 16.80 -8.99
CA ASN A 36 6.30 17.76 -7.89
C ASN A 36 6.91 17.24 -6.59
N LEU A 37 6.89 15.95 -6.36
CA LEU A 37 7.33 15.36 -5.10
C LEU A 37 8.51 14.39 -5.28
N GLY A 38 8.73 13.90 -6.49
CA GLY A 38 9.72 12.85 -6.71
C GLY A 38 9.33 11.56 -6.03
N GLY A 39 10.30 10.67 -5.79
CA GLY A 39 10.07 9.45 -5.05
C GLY A 39 9.56 8.29 -5.90
N THR A 40 9.19 7.22 -5.22
CA THR A 40 8.65 6.00 -5.84
C THR A 40 7.21 5.80 -5.37
N TRP A 41 6.29 5.72 -6.31
CA TRP A 41 4.86 5.68 -6.03
C TRP A 41 4.24 4.41 -6.57
N ILE A 42 3.49 3.70 -5.72
CA ILE A 42 2.79 2.46 -6.07
C ILE A 42 1.30 2.70 -5.85
N LYS A 43 0.50 2.40 -6.88
CA LYS A 43 -0.95 2.56 -6.78
C LYS A 43 -1.54 1.58 -5.76
N THR A 44 -2.45 2.08 -4.93
CA THR A 44 -3.17 1.27 -3.97
C THR A 44 -4.67 1.55 -4.10
N SER A 45 -5.52 0.74 -3.47
CA SER A 45 -6.96 0.91 -3.50
C SER A 45 -7.50 0.96 -2.09
N TYR A 46 -8.32 1.97 -1.80
CA TYR A 46 -8.95 2.13 -0.50
C TYR A 46 -9.73 0.87 -0.07
N ASN A 47 -10.36 0.18 -1.01
CA ASN A 47 -11.13 -1.03 -0.74
C ASN A 47 -10.31 -2.31 -0.89
N GLY A 48 -9.00 -2.22 -1.11
CA GLY A 48 -8.15 -3.38 -1.28
C GLY A 48 -8.40 -4.15 -2.57
N ASN A 49 -8.89 -3.49 -3.62
CA ASN A 49 -9.20 -4.14 -4.88
C ASN A 49 -7.96 -4.52 -5.69
N ILE A 50 -6.82 -3.89 -5.41
CA ILE A 50 -5.53 -4.22 -6.02
C ILE A 50 -4.50 -4.36 -4.92
N ARG A 51 -3.47 -5.18 -5.17
CA ARG A 51 -2.34 -5.39 -4.26
C ARG A 51 -2.74 -5.79 -2.85
N TYR A 52 -3.84 -6.57 -2.75
CA TYR A 52 -4.37 -7.25 -1.56
C TYR A 52 -4.94 -6.31 -0.50
N ASN A 53 -4.16 -5.37 -0.01
CA ASN A 53 -4.56 -4.51 1.09
C ASN A 53 -4.33 -3.05 0.73
N PHE A 54 -5.15 -2.17 1.29
CA PHE A 54 -4.90 -0.74 1.20
C PHE A 54 -3.61 -0.40 1.93
N ALA A 55 -2.75 0.40 1.28
CA ALA A 55 -1.47 0.79 1.87
C ALA A 55 -1.68 1.69 3.09
N GLY A 56 -0.97 1.40 4.16
CA GLY A 56 -0.91 2.26 5.34
C GLY A 56 0.53 2.66 5.61
N ILE A 57 0.72 3.78 6.29
CA ILE A 57 2.06 4.23 6.68
C ILE A 57 2.70 3.14 7.56
N GLY A 58 3.94 2.77 7.24
CA GLY A 58 4.66 1.70 7.93
C GLY A 58 4.46 0.31 7.33
N TYR A 59 3.53 0.16 6.38
CA TYR A 59 3.38 -1.10 5.64
C TYR A 59 4.59 -1.30 4.74
N THR A 60 4.81 -2.56 4.32
CA THR A 60 5.84 -2.91 3.35
C THR A 60 5.19 -3.28 2.03
N TYR A 61 5.72 -2.76 0.93
CA TYR A 61 5.33 -3.22 -0.39
C TYR A 61 6.18 -4.43 -0.77
N ASP A 62 5.54 -5.59 -0.94
CA ASP A 62 6.19 -6.83 -1.37
C ASP A 62 6.07 -6.94 -2.89
N SER A 63 7.16 -6.72 -3.61
CA SER A 63 7.17 -6.73 -5.08
C SER A 63 7.00 -8.13 -5.66
N VAL A 64 7.35 -9.17 -4.92
CA VAL A 64 7.20 -10.55 -5.38
C VAL A 64 5.74 -10.96 -5.35
N ARG A 65 5.02 -10.64 -4.28
CA ARG A 65 3.59 -10.89 -4.14
C ARG A 65 2.74 -9.81 -4.80
N ASP A 66 3.34 -8.67 -5.13
CA ASP A 66 2.65 -7.45 -5.56
C ASP A 66 1.55 -7.07 -4.55
N ALA A 67 1.93 -6.90 -3.30
CA ALA A 67 1.01 -6.72 -2.19
C ALA A 67 1.54 -5.72 -1.16
N PHE A 68 0.62 -4.98 -0.52
CA PHE A 68 0.94 -4.18 0.66
C PHE A 68 0.68 -5.02 1.90
N ILE A 69 1.68 -5.14 2.76
CA ILE A 69 1.65 -5.99 3.95
C ILE A 69 1.91 -5.15 5.18
N ALA A 70 1.02 -5.25 6.17
CA ALA A 70 1.17 -4.55 7.44
C ALA A 70 2.43 -5.01 8.18
N ALA A 71 2.94 -4.17 9.07
CA ALA A 71 4.03 -4.57 9.95
C ALA A 71 3.60 -5.77 10.80
N GLU A 72 4.51 -6.74 10.99
CA GLU A 72 4.19 -7.94 11.76
C GLU A 72 3.83 -7.58 13.20
N PRO A 73 2.62 -7.94 13.68
CA PRO A 73 2.29 -7.74 15.08
C PRO A 73 3.10 -8.66 15.99
N ASP A 74 3.36 -8.23 17.23
CA ASP A 74 4.12 -9.03 18.19
C ASP A 74 3.47 -10.37 18.50
N ASN A 75 2.13 -10.46 18.38
CA ASN A 75 1.37 -11.67 18.65
C ASN A 75 1.01 -12.48 17.41
N ALA A 76 1.66 -12.21 16.28
CA ALA A 76 1.40 -12.95 15.05
C ALA A 76 1.78 -14.43 15.22
N ILE A 77 0.90 -15.31 14.76
CA ILE A 77 1.12 -16.76 14.81
C ILE A 77 1.28 -17.37 13.40
N GLY A 78 1.15 -16.54 12.37
CA GLY A 78 1.33 -16.97 10.99
C GLY A 78 1.01 -15.86 10.01
N PHE A 79 1.10 -16.19 8.73
CA PHE A 79 0.83 -15.27 7.64
C PHE A 79 -0.09 -15.95 6.62
N ASP A 80 -1.17 -15.28 6.22
CA ASP A 80 -2.11 -15.79 5.23
C ASP A 80 -1.71 -15.31 3.85
N GLU A 81 -1.19 -16.20 3.02
CA GLU A 81 -0.77 -15.88 1.65
C GLU A 81 -1.95 -15.48 0.75
N ASN A 82 -3.17 -15.91 1.07
CA ASN A 82 -4.36 -15.60 0.27
C ASN A 82 -4.83 -14.17 0.47
N THR A 83 -4.61 -13.59 1.64
CA THR A 83 -5.03 -12.22 1.97
C THR A 83 -3.84 -11.29 2.17
N CYS A 84 -2.63 -11.82 2.24
CA CYS A 84 -1.42 -11.08 2.62
C CYS A 84 -1.60 -10.34 3.93
N ARG A 85 -2.21 -11.02 4.91
CA ARG A 85 -2.44 -10.48 6.25
C ARG A 85 -1.84 -11.42 7.29
N TRP A 86 -1.38 -10.81 8.38
CA TRP A 86 -0.88 -11.58 9.52
C TRP A 86 -2.02 -12.25 10.26
N ILE A 87 -1.78 -13.47 10.70
CA ILE A 87 -2.74 -14.23 11.51
C ILE A 87 -2.41 -13.99 12.98
N VAL A 88 -3.40 -13.55 13.75
CA VAL A 88 -3.26 -13.31 15.18
C VAL A 88 -4.30 -14.14 15.92
N PRO A 89 -4.04 -14.50 17.20
CA PRO A 89 -5.01 -15.25 17.99
C PRO A 89 -6.30 -14.45 18.18
N GLU A 90 -7.45 -15.13 18.17
CA GLU A 90 -8.70 -14.50 18.54
C GLU A 90 -8.69 -14.15 20.03
N ILE A 91 -9.23 -12.97 20.33
CA ILE A 91 -9.43 -12.56 21.72
C ILE A 91 -10.88 -12.87 22.09
N GLU A 92 -11.06 -13.77 23.03
CA GLU A 92 -12.39 -14.04 23.60
C GLU A 92 -12.59 -13.11 24.79
N LEU A 93 -13.70 -12.38 24.76
CA LEU A 93 -14.08 -11.47 25.84
C LEU A 93 -15.19 -12.06 26.70
#